data_181a44af0f3c569fdc28af344b01dc99
#
_entry.id   181a44af0f3c569fdc28af344b01dc99
#
_cell.length_a   1.000
_cell.length_b   1.000
_cell.length_c   1.000
_cell.angle_alpha   90.00
_cell.angle_beta   90.00
_cell.angle_gamma   90.00
#
_symmetry.space_group_name_H-M   'P 1'
#
loop_
_entity.id
_entity.type
_entity.pdbx_description
1 polymer ?
#
loop_
_entity_poly.entity_id
_entity_poly.type
_entity_poly.pdbx_seq_one_letter_code
_entity_poly.pdbx_strand_id
1 'polypeptide(L)'
;MIEASGCIFLSTTTGRVMMQLRSENVTHSKKWGFFGGKSEDQERPSETLYREIEEEVGNVDIAKVIPVSKFTSKNGKFIYNSFVVLVNEEFIPKLNSESNGYCWVAIEKWPKPLHPGAKIQCNSKDFLKKIKTIYDLHR
;
A
#
# COMPACT_ATOMS: atom_id res chain seq x y z
N MET A 1 -9.14 -19.60 -4.84
CA MET A 1 -8.07 -18.62 -5.07
C MET A 1 -8.34 -17.40 -4.21
N ILE A 2 -7.29 -16.86 -3.59
CA ILE A 2 -7.36 -15.60 -2.83
C ILE A 2 -6.66 -14.51 -3.65
N GLU A 3 -7.37 -13.42 -3.88
CA GLU A 3 -6.81 -12.25 -4.53
C GLU A 3 -6.89 -11.05 -3.58
N ALA A 4 -5.84 -10.23 -3.56
CA ALA A 4 -5.78 -9.04 -2.72
C ALA A 4 -5.15 -7.89 -3.49
N SER A 5 -5.44 -6.67 -3.06
CA SER A 5 -4.86 -5.46 -3.63
C SER A 5 -4.17 -4.66 -2.54
N GLY A 6 -2.98 -4.15 -2.85
CA GLY A 6 -2.20 -3.31 -1.95
C GLY A 6 -2.09 -1.88 -2.48
N CYS A 7 -2.01 -0.94 -1.55
CA CYS A 7 -2.04 0.48 -1.83
C CYS A 7 -0.80 1.16 -1.27
N ILE A 8 -0.01 1.78 -2.13
CA ILE A 8 1.16 2.56 -1.74
C ILE A 8 0.85 4.03 -2.03
N PHE A 9 0.47 4.78 -0.99
CA PHE A 9 0.26 6.23 -1.13
C PHE A 9 1.60 6.92 -1.30
N LEU A 10 1.73 7.71 -2.34
CA LEU A 10 2.94 8.47 -2.67
C LEU A 10 2.57 9.94 -2.85
N SER A 11 3.16 10.81 -2.05
CA SER A 11 2.97 12.25 -2.19
C SER A 11 3.87 12.81 -3.28
N THR A 12 3.27 13.50 -4.26
CA THR A 12 4.05 14.14 -5.32
C THR A 12 4.81 15.38 -4.83
N THR A 13 4.41 15.95 -3.70
CA THR A 13 5.08 17.10 -3.09
C THR A 13 6.35 16.70 -2.34
N THR A 14 6.30 15.61 -1.57
CA THR A 14 7.41 15.22 -0.69
C THR A 14 8.21 14.03 -1.19
N GLY A 15 7.63 13.19 -2.06
CA GLY A 15 8.24 11.93 -2.47
C GLY A 15 8.18 10.86 -1.40
N ARG A 16 7.46 11.11 -0.29
CA ARG A 16 7.33 10.14 0.79
C ARG A 16 6.12 9.24 0.57
N VAL A 17 6.20 8.04 1.12
CA VAL A 17 5.13 7.04 1.07
C VAL A 17 4.56 6.83 2.45
N MET A 18 3.27 6.45 2.52
CA MET A 18 2.60 6.24 3.79
C MET A 18 2.55 4.75 4.14
N MET A 19 2.85 4.44 5.38
CA MET A 19 2.72 3.10 5.95
C MET A 19 1.87 3.13 7.20
N GLN A 20 1.24 1.99 7.51
CA GLN A 20 0.45 1.80 8.71
C GLN A 20 1.16 0.90 9.70
N LEU A 21 0.96 1.18 10.98
CA LEU A 21 1.32 0.26 12.05
C LEU A 21 0.10 -0.62 12.33
N ARG A 22 0.24 -1.92 12.06
CA ARG A 22 -0.86 -2.88 12.19
C ARG A 22 -1.24 -3.06 13.65
N SER A 23 -2.55 -3.10 13.92
CA SER A 23 -3.06 -3.26 15.27
C SER A 23 -3.03 -4.72 15.72
N GLU A 24 -3.32 -4.97 16.99
CA GLU A 24 -3.48 -6.31 17.55
C GLU A 24 -4.71 -7.05 17.04
N ASN A 25 -5.61 -6.36 16.33
CA ASN A 25 -6.84 -6.96 15.78
C ASN A 25 -6.62 -7.70 14.46
N VAL A 26 -5.43 -7.64 13.90
CA VAL A 26 -5.09 -8.24 12.60
C VAL A 26 -3.84 -9.09 12.71
N THR A 27 -3.60 -9.93 11.69
CA THR A 27 -2.37 -10.72 11.61
C THR A 27 -1.14 -9.84 11.51
N HIS A 28 0.03 -10.35 11.91
CA HIS A 28 1.29 -9.59 11.90
C HIS A 28 1.15 -8.27 12.64
N SER A 29 0.55 -8.32 13.85
CA SER A 29 0.33 -7.14 14.66
C SER A 29 1.62 -6.43 15.02
N LYS A 30 1.53 -5.11 15.23
CA LYS A 30 2.64 -4.25 15.62
C LYS A 30 3.78 -4.21 14.59
N LYS A 31 3.47 -4.49 13.32
CA LYS A 31 4.41 -4.38 12.20
C LYS A 31 3.91 -3.34 11.21
N TRP A 32 4.86 -2.71 10.55
CA TRP A 32 4.57 -1.67 9.56
C TRP A 32 4.34 -2.30 8.19
N GLY A 33 3.29 -1.86 7.51
CA GLY A 33 2.96 -2.34 6.17
C GLY A 33 2.23 -1.29 5.35
N PHE A 34 1.97 -1.66 4.10
CA PHE A 34 1.12 -0.83 3.24
C PHE A 34 -0.34 -1.19 3.49
N PHE A 35 -1.24 -0.30 3.06
CA PHE A 35 -2.68 -0.54 3.15
C PHE A 35 -3.12 -1.52 2.07
N GLY A 36 -4.26 -2.14 2.26
CA GLY A 36 -4.84 -3.06 1.29
C GLY A 36 -5.66 -4.16 1.95
N GLY A 37 -6.22 -5.02 1.12
CA GLY A 37 -7.03 -6.12 1.62
C GLY A 37 -7.47 -7.08 0.53
N LYS A 38 -8.22 -8.09 0.95
CA LYS A 38 -8.70 -9.15 0.07
C LYS A 38 -9.85 -8.68 -0.80
N SER A 39 -9.88 -9.17 -2.03
CA SER A 39 -11.00 -8.95 -2.94
C SER A 39 -12.23 -9.71 -2.46
N GLU A 40 -13.40 -9.09 -2.59
CA GLU A 40 -14.69 -9.76 -2.46
C GLU A 40 -15.06 -10.41 -3.80
N ASP A 41 -16.08 -11.27 -3.78
CA ASP A 41 -16.51 -12.00 -4.99
C ASP A 41 -16.74 -11.04 -6.15
N GLN A 42 -16.16 -11.38 -7.31
CA GLN A 42 -16.31 -10.66 -8.56
C GLN A 42 -15.76 -9.24 -8.57
N GLU A 43 -15.06 -8.84 -7.50
CA GLU A 43 -14.36 -7.56 -7.46
C GLU A 43 -13.13 -7.60 -8.36
N ARG A 44 -12.97 -6.58 -9.20
CA ARG A 44 -11.72 -6.36 -9.91
C ARG A 44 -10.67 -5.76 -8.95
N PRO A 45 -9.37 -5.92 -9.24
CA PRO A 45 -8.32 -5.37 -8.35
C PRO A 45 -8.48 -3.89 -8.03
N SER A 46 -8.84 -3.07 -9.02
CA SER A 46 -9.05 -1.63 -8.79
C SER A 46 -10.26 -1.36 -7.89
N GLU A 47 -11.32 -2.15 -8.01
CA GLU A 47 -12.50 -2.02 -7.15
C GLU A 47 -12.17 -2.38 -5.70
N THR A 48 -11.40 -3.44 -5.51
CA THR A 48 -10.89 -3.81 -4.18
C THR A 48 -10.06 -2.68 -3.59
N LEU A 49 -9.17 -2.09 -4.40
CA LEU A 49 -8.31 -0.99 -3.97
C LEU A 49 -9.12 0.19 -3.45
N TYR A 50 -10.09 0.67 -4.22
CA TYR A 50 -10.90 1.83 -3.82
C TYR A 50 -11.74 1.54 -2.57
N ARG A 51 -12.31 0.36 -2.48
CA ARG A 51 -13.08 -0.03 -1.29
C ARG A 51 -12.20 -0.07 -0.04
N GLU A 52 -11.03 -0.70 -0.15
CA GLU A 52 -10.10 -0.79 0.98
C GLU A 52 -9.56 0.58 1.39
N ILE A 53 -9.29 1.47 0.44
CA ILE A 53 -8.88 2.85 0.77
C ILE A 53 -9.95 3.53 1.61
N GLU A 54 -11.21 3.46 1.19
CA GLU A 54 -12.30 4.10 1.91
C GLU A 54 -12.46 3.52 3.32
N GLU A 55 -12.35 2.19 3.46
CA GLU A 55 -12.47 1.52 4.76
C GLU A 55 -11.31 1.83 5.70
N GLU A 56 -10.08 1.89 5.18
CA GLU A 56 -8.88 1.97 6.01
C GLU A 56 -8.39 3.39 6.28
N VAL A 57 -8.60 4.31 5.35
CA VAL A 57 -8.07 5.69 5.47
C VAL A 57 -9.10 6.77 5.25
N GLY A 58 -10.30 6.41 4.79
CA GLY A 58 -11.38 7.38 4.56
C GLY A 58 -11.33 8.01 3.17
N ASN A 59 -11.94 9.18 3.02
CA ASN A 59 -11.94 9.90 1.76
C ASN A 59 -10.57 10.53 1.51
N VAL A 60 -10.00 10.23 0.35
CA VAL A 60 -8.69 10.73 -0.05
C VAL A 60 -8.82 11.38 -1.42
N ASP A 61 -8.18 12.52 -1.59
CA ASP A 61 -8.11 13.21 -2.88
C ASP A 61 -7.01 12.55 -3.72
N ILE A 62 -7.42 11.58 -4.55
CA ILE A 62 -6.50 10.76 -5.34
C ILE A 62 -6.25 11.44 -6.68
N ALA A 63 -4.98 11.71 -6.97
CA ALA A 63 -4.58 12.30 -8.25
C ALA A 63 -4.52 11.24 -9.36
N LYS A 64 -3.96 10.07 -9.08
CA LYS A 64 -3.82 8.99 -10.06
C LYS A 64 -3.55 7.65 -9.37
N VAL A 65 -4.00 6.57 -9.99
CA VAL A 65 -3.74 5.20 -9.55
C VAL A 65 -2.93 4.50 -10.63
N ILE A 66 -1.80 3.91 -10.24
CA ILE A 66 -0.88 3.26 -11.19
C ILE A 66 -0.59 1.84 -10.70
N PRO A 67 -0.97 0.81 -11.48
CA PRO A 67 -0.58 -0.56 -11.13
C PRO A 67 0.93 -0.74 -11.31
N VAL A 68 1.59 -1.37 -10.34
CA VAL A 68 3.06 -1.49 -10.36
C VAL A 68 3.55 -2.92 -10.32
N SER A 69 2.80 -3.84 -9.73
CA SER A 69 3.22 -5.24 -9.69
C SER A 69 2.05 -6.18 -9.46
N LYS A 70 2.26 -7.43 -9.87
CA LYS A 70 1.33 -8.53 -9.59
C LYS A 70 2.17 -9.72 -9.14
N PHE A 71 1.93 -10.15 -7.92
CA PHE A 71 2.59 -11.33 -7.36
C PHE A 71 1.63 -12.51 -7.40
N THR A 72 2.11 -13.65 -7.89
CA THR A 72 1.33 -14.91 -7.86
C THR A 72 2.15 -15.93 -7.09
N SER A 73 1.54 -16.57 -6.08
CA SER A 73 2.20 -17.61 -5.31
C SER A 73 2.53 -18.82 -6.20
N LYS A 74 3.52 -19.64 -5.77
CA LYS A 74 3.96 -20.81 -6.55
C LYS A 74 2.83 -21.78 -6.86
N ASN A 75 1.88 -21.94 -5.93
CA ASN A 75 0.74 -22.85 -6.12
C ASN A 75 -0.42 -22.20 -6.89
N GLY A 76 -0.29 -20.92 -7.30
CA GLY A 76 -1.32 -20.19 -8.02
C GLY A 76 -2.57 -19.84 -7.20
N LYS A 77 -2.55 -20.08 -5.88
CA LYS A 77 -3.73 -19.89 -5.04
C LYS A 77 -3.83 -18.49 -4.42
N PHE A 78 -2.78 -17.69 -4.51
CA PHE A 78 -2.76 -16.32 -3.99
C PHE A 78 -2.21 -15.37 -5.04
N ILE A 79 -2.95 -14.29 -5.28
CA ILE A 79 -2.54 -13.20 -6.18
C ILE A 79 -2.59 -11.90 -5.39
N TYR A 80 -1.51 -11.12 -5.46
CA TYR A 80 -1.43 -9.80 -4.82
C TYR A 80 -1.11 -8.73 -5.87
N ASN A 81 -2.03 -7.79 -6.03
CA ASN A 81 -1.89 -6.68 -6.97
C ASN A 81 -1.48 -5.43 -6.20
N SER A 82 -0.38 -4.80 -6.58
CA SER A 82 0.10 -3.58 -5.94
C SER A 82 -0.11 -2.38 -6.83
N PHE A 83 -0.59 -1.30 -6.21
CA PHE A 83 -0.85 -0.03 -6.89
C PHE A 83 -0.14 1.09 -6.14
N VAL A 84 0.43 2.03 -6.90
CA VAL A 84 0.84 3.32 -6.36
C VAL A 84 -0.35 4.26 -6.51
N VAL A 85 -0.73 4.90 -5.41
CA VAL A 85 -1.82 5.87 -5.36
C VAL A 85 -1.19 7.24 -5.13
N LEU A 86 -1.17 8.05 -6.19
CA LEU A 86 -0.60 9.39 -6.13
C LEU A 86 -1.56 10.35 -5.45
N VAL A 87 -1.04 11.08 -4.49
CA VAL A 87 -1.73 12.19 -3.83
C VAL A 87 -0.85 13.43 -3.96
N ASN A 88 -1.46 14.60 -4.10
CA ASN A 88 -0.70 15.83 -4.26
C ASN A 88 0.03 16.22 -2.98
N GLU A 89 -0.61 15.97 -1.84
CA GLU A 89 -0.05 16.32 -0.53
C GLU A 89 -0.22 15.17 0.45
N GLU A 90 0.67 15.08 1.42
CA GLU A 90 0.52 14.17 2.54
C GLU A 90 -0.76 14.53 3.29
N PHE A 91 -1.45 13.52 3.78
CA PHE A 91 -2.72 13.73 4.50
C PHE A 91 -2.72 12.94 5.80
N ILE A 92 -3.63 13.30 6.68
CA ILE A 92 -3.89 12.59 7.94
C ILE A 92 -4.99 11.56 7.65
N PRO A 93 -4.67 10.26 7.69
CA PRO A 93 -5.67 9.23 7.40
C PRO A 93 -6.68 9.10 8.55
N LYS A 94 -7.91 8.75 8.19
CA LYS A 94 -8.93 8.38 9.17
C LYS A 94 -8.85 6.87 9.38
N LEU A 95 -7.98 6.44 10.29
CA LEU A 95 -7.71 5.03 10.51
C LEU A 95 -8.88 4.30 11.17
N ASN A 96 -9.03 3.01 10.83
CA ASN A 96 -9.98 2.12 11.49
C ASN A 96 -9.26 1.25 12.53
N SER A 97 -9.96 0.24 13.10
CA SER A 97 -9.42 -0.61 14.16
C SER A 97 -8.27 -1.53 13.72
N GLU A 98 -7.99 -1.62 12.42
CA GLU A 98 -6.90 -2.45 11.90
C GLU A 98 -5.53 -1.78 12.02
N SER A 99 -5.49 -0.49 12.28
CA SER A 99 -4.26 0.30 12.38
C SER A 99 -4.16 1.01 13.72
N ASN A 100 -2.96 0.96 14.33
CA ASN A 100 -2.64 1.72 15.54
C ASN A 100 -1.99 3.07 15.23
N GLY A 101 -1.50 3.26 14.01
CA GLY A 101 -0.84 4.50 13.64
C GLY A 101 -0.37 4.47 12.19
N TYR A 102 0.23 5.56 11.77
CA TYR A 102 0.75 5.71 10.42
C TYR A 102 2.00 6.57 10.41
N CYS A 103 2.75 6.50 9.32
CA CYS A 103 3.85 7.43 9.08
C CYS A 103 4.02 7.68 7.58
N TRP A 104 4.52 8.85 7.24
CA TRP A 104 5.02 9.17 5.93
C TRP A 104 6.54 9.08 5.99
N VAL A 105 7.14 8.24 5.13
CA VAL A 105 8.58 7.98 5.17
C VAL A 105 9.18 8.13 3.78
N ALA A 106 10.42 8.61 3.74
CA ALA A 106 11.19 8.62 2.50
C ALA A 106 11.46 7.18 2.05
N ILE A 107 11.50 6.97 0.74
CA ILE A 107 11.83 5.67 0.16
C ILE A 107 13.20 5.24 0.70
N GLU A 108 13.28 3.98 1.15
CA GLU A 108 14.46 3.37 1.78
C GLU A 108 14.66 3.73 3.26
N LYS A 109 13.88 4.64 3.81
CA LYS A 109 13.91 4.97 5.26
C LYS A 109 12.78 4.27 6.00
N TRP A 110 12.63 2.98 5.73
CA TRP A 110 11.50 2.19 6.22
C TRP A 110 11.50 2.04 7.74
N PRO A 111 10.33 2.12 8.39
CA PRO A 111 10.22 1.83 9.82
C PRO A 111 10.42 0.34 10.09
N LYS A 112 10.65 -0.02 11.34
CA LYS A 112 10.86 -1.42 11.77
C LYS A 112 9.94 -1.73 12.93
N PRO A 113 9.47 -2.96 13.05
CA PRO A 113 9.62 -4.09 12.11
C PRO A 113 8.65 -3.99 10.94
N LEU A 114 9.01 -4.57 9.80
CA LEU A 114 8.15 -4.59 8.63
C LEU A 114 7.30 -5.85 8.58
N HIS A 115 6.05 -5.70 8.11
CA HIS A 115 5.21 -6.82 7.71
C HIS A 115 5.95 -7.65 6.64
N PRO A 116 5.87 -9.00 6.67
CA PRO A 116 6.64 -9.83 5.73
C PRO A 116 6.44 -9.48 4.25
N GLY A 117 5.19 -9.19 3.83
CA GLY A 117 4.92 -8.80 2.45
C GLY A 117 5.55 -7.45 2.09
N ALA A 118 5.45 -6.47 2.99
CA ALA A 118 6.08 -5.17 2.80
C ALA A 118 7.61 -5.29 2.77
N LYS A 119 8.17 -6.18 3.58
CA LYS A 119 9.62 -6.41 3.63
C LYS A 119 10.14 -6.89 2.28
N ILE A 120 9.42 -7.79 1.62
CA ILE A 120 9.79 -8.28 0.29
C ILE A 120 9.83 -7.12 -0.71
N GLN A 121 8.79 -6.30 -0.73
CA GLN A 121 8.70 -5.15 -1.63
C GLN A 121 9.77 -4.09 -1.32
N CYS A 122 9.95 -3.75 -0.06
CA CYS A 122 10.92 -2.75 0.36
C CYS A 122 12.37 -3.16 0.09
N ASN A 123 12.64 -4.45 -0.04
CA ASN A 123 13.95 -4.98 -0.39
C ASN A 123 14.14 -5.23 -1.89
N SER A 124 13.11 -5.02 -2.70
CA SER A 124 13.17 -5.23 -4.14
C SER A 124 13.68 -3.97 -4.84
N LYS A 125 14.83 -4.07 -5.49
CA LYS A 125 15.41 -2.95 -6.26
C LYS A 125 14.49 -2.53 -7.40
N ASP A 126 13.86 -3.49 -8.08
CA ASP A 126 12.93 -3.19 -9.17
C ASP A 126 11.70 -2.43 -8.67
N PHE A 127 11.15 -2.85 -7.55
CA PHE A 127 10.00 -2.20 -6.95
C PHE A 127 10.33 -0.76 -6.56
N LEU A 128 11.46 -0.54 -5.88
CA LEU A 128 11.91 0.79 -5.47
C LEU A 128 12.16 1.68 -6.68
N LYS A 129 12.77 1.14 -7.73
CA LYS A 129 13.02 1.87 -8.97
C LYS A 129 11.71 2.33 -9.63
N LYS A 130 10.70 1.46 -9.66
CA LYS A 130 9.38 1.81 -10.20
C LYS A 130 8.76 2.98 -9.44
N ILE A 131 8.79 2.95 -8.11
CA ILE A 131 8.22 4.02 -7.29
C ILE A 131 8.97 5.33 -7.53
N LYS A 132 10.29 5.30 -7.55
CA LYS A 132 11.11 6.49 -7.80
C LYS A 132 10.84 7.08 -9.18
N THR A 133 10.70 6.23 -10.20
CA THR A 133 10.38 6.66 -11.56
C THR A 133 9.01 7.33 -11.61
N ILE A 134 8.01 6.74 -10.96
CA ILE A 134 6.67 7.33 -10.89
C ILE A 134 6.73 8.70 -10.23
N TYR A 135 7.43 8.82 -9.11
CA TYR A 135 7.61 10.10 -8.44
C TYR A 135 8.25 11.14 -9.37
N ASP A 136 9.34 10.78 -10.05
CA ASP A 136 10.06 11.70 -10.94
C ASP A 136 9.19 12.16 -12.11
N LEU A 137 8.31 11.31 -12.61
CA LEU A 137 7.43 11.65 -13.72
C LEU A 137 6.24 12.53 -13.32
N HIS A 138 5.87 12.57 -12.04
CA HIS A 138 4.64 13.22 -11.59
C HIS A 138 4.86 14.37 -10.60
N ARG A 139 6.07 14.58 -10.13
CA ARG A 139 6.38 15.68 -9.23
C ARG A 139 6.34 17.05 -9.92
#